data_0edbdd1eb7045f2ff7165a5f431e623e
#
_entry.id   0edbdd1eb7045f2ff7165a5f431e623e
#
_cell.length_a   1.000
_cell.length_b   1.000
_cell.length_c   1.000
_cell.angle_alpha   90.00
_cell.angle_beta   90.00
_cell.angle_gamma   90.00
#
_symmetry.space_group_name_H-M   'P 1'
#
loop_
_entity.id
_entity.type
_entity.pdbx_description
1 polymer ?
#
loop_
_entity_poly.entity_id
_entity_poly.type
_entity_poly.pdbx_seq_one_letter_code
_entity_poly.pdbx_strand_id
1 'polypeptide(L)'
;MIFPKLTFDTVVQKDDMIRLDASLTFSPENDHINDVEIQPEEGGDYISVFVNKQPSKWFIDWAYETSGFKNVSVRVTCSHEIKTKTYAAGINVLDEDEDALLSTDNDLIPYEPDILNYLPKGKNSYIYAHRKSQERILAYLDEQRIWKSDNSRYTKQDLVDLGADIQDQFKQWSTFQTLLIIFESIQVSGGDIFQEKKQEYENLIRQARNRSSLRLDQDQDG
;
A
#
# COMPACT_ATOMS: atom_id res chain seq x y z
N MET A 1 -34.89 6.37 9.92
CA MET A 1 -33.86 5.28 9.86
C MET A 1 -32.54 5.86 9.40
N ILE A 2 -31.45 5.63 10.14
CA ILE A 2 -30.10 6.13 9.83
C ILE A 2 -29.31 5.04 9.12
N PHE A 3 -28.44 5.42 8.17
CA PHE A 3 -27.52 4.53 7.47
C PHE A 3 -26.07 4.98 7.72
N PRO A 4 -25.43 4.53 8.82
CA PRO A 4 -24.03 4.79 9.06
C PRO A 4 -23.17 4.14 7.98
N LYS A 5 -22.28 4.92 7.35
CA LYS A 5 -21.36 4.41 6.33
C LYS A 5 -19.98 5.02 6.53
N LEU A 6 -18.97 4.15 6.51
CA LEU A 6 -17.57 4.52 6.58
C LEU A 6 -16.86 3.99 5.35
N THR A 7 -15.97 4.78 4.76
CA THR A 7 -15.08 4.41 3.67
C THR A 7 -13.63 4.60 4.10
N PHE A 8 -12.78 3.64 3.76
CA PHE A 8 -11.37 3.60 4.13
C PHE A 8 -10.59 2.61 3.26
N ASP A 9 -9.28 2.71 3.29
CA ASP A 9 -8.41 1.68 2.70
C ASP A 9 -8.41 0.42 3.59
N THR A 10 -8.58 -0.74 2.97
CA THR A 10 -8.67 -2.02 3.70
C THR A 10 -7.32 -2.64 4.05
N VAL A 11 -6.25 -2.17 3.42
CA VAL A 11 -4.86 -2.59 3.69
C VAL A 11 -4.00 -1.35 3.76
N VAL A 12 -3.30 -1.16 4.87
CA VAL A 12 -2.44 0.00 5.13
C VAL A 12 -1.16 -0.45 5.78
N GLN A 13 -0.10 0.35 5.65
CA GLN A 13 1.14 0.14 6.36
C GLN A 13 1.04 0.76 7.75
N LYS A 14 1.70 0.16 8.74
CA LYS A 14 1.86 0.72 10.07
C LYS A 14 2.46 2.13 9.96
N ASP A 15 2.01 3.04 10.83
CA ASP A 15 2.37 4.46 10.87
C ASP A 15 2.00 5.29 9.64
N ASP A 16 1.44 4.67 8.58
CA ASP A 16 0.85 5.41 7.46
C ASP A 16 -0.46 6.08 7.87
N MET A 17 -0.61 7.33 7.45
CA MET A 17 -1.84 8.08 7.68
C MET A 17 -2.92 7.66 6.68
N ILE A 18 -4.06 7.20 7.17
CA ILE A 18 -5.22 6.86 6.37
C ILE A 18 -6.39 7.78 6.67
N ARG A 19 -7.31 7.90 5.73
CA ARG A 19 -8.56 8.63 5.94
C ARG A 19 -9.70 7.67 6.25
N LEU A 20 -10.34 7.88 7.40
CA LEU A 20 -11.61 7.26 7.77
C LEU A 20 -12.72 8.29 7.48
N ASP A 21 -13.53 8.02 6.45
CA ASP A 21 -14.47 8.98 5.89
C ASP A 21 -15.92 8.51 6.06
N ALA A 22 -16.70 9.24 6.83
CA ALA A 22 -18.11 9.03 7.10
C ALA A 22 -19.05 9.92 6.26
N SER A 23 -18.54 10.63 5.25
CA SER A 23 -19.31 11.58 4.43
C SER A 23 -20.53 10.98 3.72
N LEU A 24 -20.52 9.66 3.50
CA LEU A 24 -21.64 8.93 2.88
C LEU A 24 -22.71 8.46 3.87
N THR A 25 -22.60 8.85 5.16
CA THR A 25 -23.65 8.62 6.15
C THR A 25 -24.86 9.51 5.86
N PHE A 26 -26.05 8.94 5.89
CA PHE A 26 -27.27 9.70 5.59
C PHE A 26 -28.48 9.22 6.41
N SER A 27 -29.47 10.08 6.52
CA SER A 27 -30.79 9.79 7.09
C SER A 27 -31.88 10.23 6.09
N PRO A 28 -32.68 9.29 5.52
CA PRO A 28 -33.68 9.64 4.52
C PRO A 28 -34.96 10.26 5.09
N GLU A 29 -35.18 10.18 6.39
CA GLU A 29 -36.43 10.61 7.04
C GLU A 29 -36.37 12.04 7.59
N ASN A 30 -35.57 12.92 7.03
CA ASN A 30 -35.35 14.30 7.54
C ASN A 30 -34.93 14.35 9.03
N ASP A 31 -34.52 13.24 9.61
CA ASP A 31 -33.94 13.20 10.93
C ASP A 31 -32.64 14.01 10.94
N HIS A 32 -32.58 14.99 11.79
CA HIS A 32 -31.38 15.80 11.91
C HIS A 32 -30.28 14.94 12.53
N ILE A 33 -29.21 14.72 11.78
CA ILE A 33 -27.97 14.16 12.32
C ILE A 33 -27.40 15.22 13.26
N ASN A 34 -27.23 14.84 14.52
CA ASN A 34 -26.74 15.71 15.59
C ASN A 34 -25.26 15.49 15.85
N ASP A 35 -24.78 14.27 15.62
CA ASP A 35 -23.36 13.92 15.75
C ASP A 35 -22.99 12.72 14.86
N VAL A 36 -21.73 12.69 14.43
CA VAL A 36 -21.09 11.58 13.72
C VAL A 36 -19.72 11.38 14.37
N GLU A 37 -19.51 10.18 14.87
CA GLU A 37 -18.29 9.82 15.58
C GLU A 37 -17.66 8.60 14.94
N ILE A 38 -16.34 8.59 14.87
CA ILE A 38 -15.55 7.47 14.36
C ILE A 38 -14.72 6.90 15.51
N GLN A 39 -14.75 5.59 15.66
CA GLN A 39 -13.85 4.83 16.53
C GLN A 39 -12.85 4.10 15.62
N PRO A 40 -11.61 4.55 15.55
CA PRO A 40 -10.61 3.98 14.65
C PRO A 40 -10.17 2.56 15.04
N GLU A 41 -10.25 2.23 16.32
CA GLU A 41 -9.81 0.94 16.86
C GLU A 41 -10.75 0.51 17.99
N GLU A 42 -11.04 -0.79 18.07
CA GLU A 42 -11.88 -1.36 19.12
C GLU A 42 -11.28 -1.10 20.52
N GLY A 43 -12.11 -0.63 21.43
CA GLY A 43 -11.70 -0.25 22.79
C GLY A 43 -11.12 1.16 22.92
N GLY A 44 -10.87 1.85 21.81
CA GLY A 44 -10.48 3.26 21.79
C GLY A 44 -11.69 4.19 21.95
N ASP A 45 -11.42 5.48 21.99
CA ASP A 45 -12.45 6.51 22.11
C ASP A 45 -13.18 6.76 20.78
N TYR A 46 -14.45 7.16 20.86
CA TYR A 46 -15.20 7.71 19.75
C TYR A 46 -14.80 9.18 19.55
N ILE A 47 -14.37 9.51 18.34
CA ILE A 47 -13.92 10.86 17.96
C ILE A 47 -15.02 11.51 17.14
N SER A 48 -15.59 12.63 17.62
CA SER A 48 -16.60 13.37 16.85
C SER A 48 -15.97 14.02 15.63
N VAL A 49 -16.55 13.75 14.46
CA VAL A 49 -16.18 14.34 13.18
C VAL A 49 -17.26 15.26 12.64
N PHE A 50 -18.32 15.48 13.42
CA PHE A 50 -19.46 16.29 13.02
C PHE A 50 -19.10 17.78 12.98
N VAL A 51 -19.02 18.32 11.76
CA VAL A 51 -18.75 19.75 11.53
C VAL A 51 -19.96 20.37 10.84
N ASN A 52 -20.77 21.10 11.59
CA ASN A 52 -21.84 22.01 11.09
C ASN A 52 -22.64 21.52 9.89
N LYS A 53 -23.13 20.27 9.93
CA LYS A 53 -23.90 19.63 8.84
C LYS A 53 -23.24 19.66 7.47
N GLN A 54 -21.90 19.61 7.44
CA GLN A 54 -21.12 19.51 6.22
C GLN A 54 -20.56 18.09 6.06
N PRO A 55 -21.27 17.14 5.43
CA PRO A 55 -20.83 15.73 5.32
C PRO A 55 -19.46 15.58 4.67
N SER A 56 -19.10 16.46 3.74
CA SER A 56 -17.78 16.45 3.09
C SER A 56 -16.59 16.67 4.05
N LYS A 57 -16.85 17.00 5.30
CA LYS A 57 -15.84 17.16 6.36
C LYS A 57 -15.94 16.11 7.46
N TRP A 58 -16.79 15.11 7.33
CA TRP A 58 -16.96 14.05 8.32
C TRP A 58 -15.92 12.96 8.14
N PHE A 59 -14.68 13.29 8.40
CA PHE A 59 -13.56 12.35 8.33
C PHE A 59 -12.50 12.68 9.38
N ILE A 60 -11.69 11.67 9.69
CA ILE A 60 -10.42 11.84 10.41
C ILE A 60 -9.29 11.22 9.59
N ASP A 61 -8.12 11.81 9.72
CA ASP A 61 -6.88 11.19 9.27
C ASP A 61 -6.26 10.49 10.50
N TRP A 62 -5.95 9.19 10.39
CA TRP A 62 -5.52 8.33 11.49
C TRP A 62 -4.33 7.48 11.09
N ALA A 63 -3.41 7.21 12.03
CA ALA A 63 -2.31 6.27 11.84
C ALA A 63 -2.36 5.19 12.92
N TYR A 64 -2.11 3.94 12.52
CA TYR A 64 -2.08 2.80 13.46
C TYR A 64 -0.64 2.52 13.88
N GLU A 65 -0.39 2.52 15.19
CA GLU A 65 0.91 2.23 15.78
C GLU A 65 1.20 0.72 15.90
N THR A 66 0.18 -0.13 15.71
CA THR A 66 0.30 -1.59 15.84
C THR A 66 -0.28 -2.29 14.62
N SER A 67 0.41 -3.33 14.16
CA SER A 67 -0.03 -4.18 13.05
C SER A 67 -1.23 -5.07 13.40
N GLY A 68 -1.77 -5.73 12.40
CA GLY A 68 -2.87 -6.67 12.51
C GLY A 68 -4.23 -6.11 12.08
N PHE A 69 -5.26 -6.93 12.21
CA PHE A 69 -6.60 -6.55 11.83
C PHE A 69 -7.23 -5.60 12.84
N LYS A 70 -7.82 -4.51 12.36
CA LYS A 70 -8.49 -3.48 13.16
C LYS A 70 -9.98 -3.50 12.91
N ASN A 71 -10.76 -3.42 13.99
CA ASN A 71 -12.19 -3.19 13.95
C ASN A 71 -12.43 -1.69 14.02
N VAL A 72 -13.13 -1.15 13.02
CA VAL A 72 -13.42 0.28 12.91
C VAL A 72 -14.93 0.49 13.04
N SER A 73 -15.36 1.49 13.78
CA SER A 73 -16.78 1.76 13.98
C SER A 73 -17.13 3.20 13.62
N VAL A 74 -18.36 3.39 13.15
CA VAL A 74 -18.99 4.71 13.03
C VAL A 74 -20.28 4.73 13.83
N ARG A 75 -20.44 5.74 14.67
CA ARG A 75 -21.64 5.99 15.48
C ARG A 75 -22.29 7.29 15.01
N VAL A 76 -23.59 7.24 14.81
CA VAL A 76 -24.37 8.38 14.36
C VAL A 76 -25.50 8.63 15.35
N THR A 77 -25.60 9.85 15.82
CA THR A 77 -26.62 10.30 16.73
C THR A 77 -27.61 11.25 16.01
N CYS A 78 -28.87 10.90 16.05
CA CYS A 78 -29.97 11.74 15.59
C CYS A 78 -30.92 12.08 16.72
N SER A 79 -31.96 12.88 16.44
CA SER A 79 -32.92 13.32 17.43
C SER A 79 -33.66 12.20 18.15
N HIS A 80 -33.81 11.03 17.52
CA HIS A 80 -34.64 9.94 18.02
C HIS A 80 -33.88 8.58 18.14
N GLU A 81 -32.71 8.45 17.58
CA GLU A 81 -31.93 7.19 17.63
C GLU A 81 -30.42 7.42 17.61
N ILE A 82 -29.70 6.46 18.19
CA ILE A 82 -28.25 6.32 18.04
C ILE A 82 -28.01 5.01 17.32
N LYS A 83 -27.21 5.03 16.28
CA LYS A 83 -26.88 3.84 15.52
C LYS A 83 -25.38 3.70 15.30
N THR A 84 -24.87 2.52 15.61
CA THR A 84 -23.47 2.18 15.40
C THR A 84 -23.34 1.09 14.34
N LYS A 85 -22.36 1.22 13.48
CA LYS A 85 -21.95 0.18 12.53
C LYS A 85 -20.48 -0.11 12.72
N THR A 86 -20.16 -1.37 13.01
CA THR A 86 -18.78 -1.85 13.12
C THR A 86 -18.39 -2.63 11.87
N TYR A 87 -17.19 -2.40 11.40
CA TYR A 87 -16.54 -3.10 10.32
C TYR A 87 -15.48 -4.02 10.96
N ALA A 88 -15.86 -5.27 11.21
CA ALA A 88 -14.98 -6.27 11.82
C ALA A 88 -13.86 -6.62 10.83
N ALA A 89 -12.61 -6.62 11.34
CA ALA A 89 -11.40 -6.81 10.53
C ALA A 89 -11.39 -5.93 9.25
N GLY A 90 -11.96 -4.72 9.36
CA GLY A 90 -12.13 -3.82 8.22
C GLY A 90 -10.82 -3.33 7.64
N ILE A 91 -9.79 -3.16 8.48
CA ILE A 91 -8.46 -2.70 8.07
C ILE A 91 -7.43 -3.73 8.49
N ASN A 92 -6.56 -4.14 7.56
CA ASN A 92 -5.38 -4.94 7.82
C ASN A 92 -4.15 -4.02 7.84
N VAL A 93 -3.60 -3.78 9.02
CA VAL A 93 -2.39 -2.98 9.21
C VAL A 93 -1.18 -3.91 9.09
N LEU A 94 -0.35 -3.65 8.12
CA LEU A 94 0.87 -4.40 7.86
C LEU A 94 2.04 -3.75 8.60
N ASP A 95 2.85 -4.56 9.23
CA ASP A 95 4.15 -4.18 9.80
C ASP A 95 5.19 -4.90 8.93
N GLU A 96 5.54 -4.30 7.81
CA GLU A 96 6.55 -4.87 6.95
C GLU A 96 7.91 -4.31 7.35
N ASP A 97 8.80 -5.21 7.66
CA ASP A 97 10.20 -4.90 7.87
C ASP A 97 10.80 -4.51 6.50
N GLU A 98 11.33 -3.29 6.41
CA GLU A 98 12.03 -2.83 5.20
C GLU A 98 13.23 -3.73 4.87
N ASP A 99 13.83 -4.36 5.89
CA ASP A 99 14.94 -5.30 5.73
C ASP A 99 14.54 -6.58 4.97
N ALA A 100 13.25 -6.90 4.93
CA ALA A 100 12.70 -8.02 4.15
C ALA A 100 12.40 -7.67 2.68
N LEU A 101 12.64 -6.43 2.27
CA LEU A 101 12.42 -5.96 0.90
C LEU A 101 13.72 -6.00 0.08
N LEU A 102 13.56 -6.25 -1.23
CA LEU A 102 14.69 -6.23 -2.17
C LEU A 102 15.22 -4.81 -2.43
N SER A 103 14.38 -3.80 -2.27
CA SER A 103 14.73 -2.39 -2.46
C SER A 103 13.96 -1.50 -1.50
N THR A 104 14.49 -0.33 -1.21
CA THR A 104 13.93 0.70 -0.32
C THR A 104 13.80 2.04 -1.05
N ASP A 105 13.15 3.02 -0.43
CA ASP A 105 13.03 4.38 -1.00
C ASP A 105 14.38 5.02 -1.31
N ASN A 106 15.42 4.72 -0.52
CA ASN A 106 16.77 5.22 -0.76
C ASN A 106 17.37 4.70 -2.07
N ASP A 107 16.95 3.54 -2.56
CA ASP A 107 17.41 2.96 -3.80
C ASP A 107 16.76 3.60 -5.04
N LEU A 108 15.66 4.34 -4.86
CA LEU A 108 14.97 5.09 -5.92
C LEU A 108 15.68 6.41 -6.24
N ILE A 109 16.22 7.07 -5.22
CA ILE A 109 16.79 8.44 -5.30
C ILE A 109 17.89 8.58 -6.36
N PRO A 110 18.83 7.61 -6.55
CA PRO A 110 19.84 7.72 -7.60
C PRO A 110 19.29 7.80 -9.02
N TYR A 111 18.10 7.28 -9.26
CA TYR A 111 17.45 7.28 -10.58
C TYR A 111 16.44 8.42 -10.72
N GLU A 112 15.73 8.74 -9.65
CA GLU A 112 14.72 9.81 -9.60
C GLU A 112 14.89 10.62 -8.30
N PRO A 113 15.76 11.64 -8.30
CA PRO A 113 16.11 12.39 -7.08
C PRO A 113 14.91 13.03 -6.37
N ASP A 114 13.88 13.39 -7.12
CA ASP A 114 12.69 14.06 -6.59
C ASP A 114 11.52 13.10 -6.31
N ILE A 115 11.74 11.79 -6.41
CA ILE A 115 10.66 10.79 -6.34
C ILE A 115 9.84 10.89 -5.05
N LEU A 116 10.47 11.19 -3.92
CA LEU A 116 9.80 11.30 -2.64
C LEU A 116 8.85 12.51 -2.54
N ASN A 117 9.00 13.51 -3.41
CA ASN A 117 8.08 14.64 -3.50
C ASN A 117 6.72 14.25 -4.09
N TYR A 118 6.62 13.09 -4.73
CA TYR A 118 5.40 12.56 -5.33
C TYR A 118 4.70 11.52 -4.44
N LEU A 119 5.13 11.37 -3.18
CA LEU A 119 4.44 10.49 -2.23
C LEU A 119 2.97 10.88 -2.13
N PRO A 120 2.05 9.90 -2.17
CA PRO A 120 0.64 10.17 -1.96
C PRO A 120 0.41 10.82 -0.59
N LYS A 121 -0.59 11.70 -0.51
CA LYS A 121 -0.92 12.37 0.75
C LYS A 121 -1.16 11.34 1.87
N GLY A 122 -0.50 11.53 2.99
CA GLY A 122 -0.61 10.65 4.14
C GLY A 122 0.30 9.42 4.12
N LYS A 123 1.13 9.26 3.10
CA LYS A 123 2.14 8.20 3.03
C LYS A 123 3.52 8.75 3.34
N ASN A 124 4.33 7.96 4.05
CA ASN A 124 5.68 8.31 4.44
C ASN A 124 6.74 7.58 3.59
N SER A 125 6.32 6.55 2.84
CA SER A 125 7.20 5.69 2.06
C SER A 125 6.45 5.06 0.88
N TYR A 126 7.19 4.59 -0.13
CA TYR A 126 6.71 3.73 -1.21
C TYR A 126 6.75 2.24 -0.88
N ILE A 127 6.75 1.86 0.40
CA ILE A 127 6.86 0.46 0.85
C ILE A 127 5.87 -0.47 0.14
N TYR A 128 4.65 0.00 -0.10
CA TYR A 128 3.65 -0.75 -0.86
C TYR A 128 4.09 -1.04 -2.31
N ALA A 129 4.75 -0.08 -2.96
CA ALA A 129 5.26 -0.27 -4.32
C ALA A 129 6.46 -1.23 -4.35
N HIS A 130 7.35 -1.16 -3.36
CA HIS A 130 8.47 -2.10 -3.18
C HIS A 130 7.96 -3.53 -2.98
N ARG A 131 6.97 -3.71 -2.11
CA ARG A 131 6.33 -5.02 -1.90
C ARG A 131 5.72 -5.57 -3.18
N LYS A 132 4.94 -4.77 -3.89
CA LYS A 132 4.30 -5.16 -5.15
C LYS A 132 5.34 -5.49 -6.23
N SER A 133 6.47 -4.77 -6.22
CA SER A 133 7.63 -5.08 -7.08
C SER A 133 8.17 -6.48 -6.79
N GLN A 134 8.42 -6.81 -5.54
CA GLN A 134 8.92 -8.11 -5.11
C GLN A 134 7.94 -9.24 -5.45
N GLU A 135 6.63 -9.03 -5.27
CA GLU A 135 5.59 -9.97 -5.68
C GLU A 135 5.60 -10.23 -7.19
N ARG A 136 5.77 -9.18 -8.01
CA ARG A 136 5.89 -9.31 -9.48
C ARG A 136 7.15 -10.09 -9.89
N ILE A 137 8.26 -9.90 -9.17
CA ILE A 137 9.52 -10.65 -9.41
C ILE A 137 9.30 -12.14 -9.11
N LEU A 138 8.75 -12.47 -7.96
CA LEU A 138 8.46 -13.86 -7.59
C LEU A 138 7.49 -14.53 -8.58
N ALA A 139 6.44 -13.83 -8.97
CA ALA A 139 5.50 -14.33 -9.97
C ALA A 139 6.19 -14.62 -11.32
N TYR A 140 7.08 -13.73 -11.75
CA TYR A 140 7.85 -13.94 -12.96
C TYR A 140 8.76 -15.17 -12.88
N LEU A 141 9.49 -15.36 -11.76
CA LEU A 141 10.35 -16.52 -11.58
C LEU A 141 9.53 -17.83 -11.66
N ASP A 142 8.35 -17.85 -11.03
CA ASP A 142 7.44 -18.99 -11.08
C ASP A 142 6.90 -19.26 -12.50
N GLU A 143 6.47 -18.22 -13.22
CA GLU A 143 6.01 -18.33 -14.61
C GLU A 143 7.09 -18.86 -15.55
N GLN A 144 8.35 -18.45 -15.35
CA GLN A 144 9.50 -18.92 -16.14
C GLN A 144 10.03 -20.27 -15.67
N ARG A 145 9.45 -20.86 -14.60
CA ARG A 145 9.90 -22.11 -13.97
C ARG A 145 11.35 -22.06 -13.48
N ILE A 146 11.79 -20.87 -13.06
CA ILE A 146 13.09 -20.68 -12.41
C ILE A 146 12.87 -21.02 -10.93
N TRP A 147 13.25 -22.22 -10.53
CA TRP A 147 13.05 -22.77 -9.20
C TRP A 147 14.38 -23.08 -8.55
N LYS A 148 14.38 -23.29 -7.23
CA LYS A 148 15.56 -23.72 -6.50
C LYS A 148 15.98 -25.15 -6.93
N SER A 149 17.22 -25.53 -6.60
CA SER A 149 17.77 -26.87 -6.90
C SER A 149 16.95 -28.03 -6.35
N ASP A 150 16.18 -27.80 -5.29
CA ASP A 150 15.26 -28.77 -4.70
C ASP A 150 13.86 -28.79 -5.37
N ASN A 151 13.68 -28.08 -6.48
CA ASN A 151 12.44 -27.88 -7.20
C ASN A 151 11.36 -27.12 -6.39
N SER A 152 11.73 -26.43 -5.31
CA SER A 152 10.83 -25.53 -4.62
C SER A 152 10.87 -24.13 -5.25
N ARG A 153 9.79 -23.37 -5.05
CA ARG A 153 9.68 -21.97 -5.52
C ARG A 153 10.50 -21.05 -4.63
N TYR A 154 11.03 -19.98 -5.24
CA TYR A 154 11.64 -18.91 -4.44
C TYR A 154 10.60 -18.21 -3.58
N THR A 155 10.97 -17.95 -2.33
CA THR A 155 10.20 -17.11 -1.39
C THR A 155 10.81 -15.71 -1.33
N LYS A 156 10.14 -14.78 -0.66
CA LYS A 156 10.66 -13.44 -0.39
C LYS A 156 12.03 -13.52 0.32
N GLN A 157 12.10 -14.34 1.35
CA GLN A 157 13.31 -14.51 2.15
C GLN A 157 14.46 -15.11 1.33
N ASP A 158 14.18 -16.08 0.47
CA ASP A 158 15.21 -16.65 -0.41
C ASP A 158 15.88 -15.58 -1.28
N LEU A 159 15.10 -14.60 -1.80
CA LEU A 159 15.65 -13.53 -2.64
C LEU A 159 16.51 -12.53 -1.85
N VAL A 160 16.17 -12.30 -0.58
CA VAL A 160 16.94 -11.42 0.31
C VAL A 160 18.22 -12.11 0.77
N ASP A 161 18.19 -13.44 0.96
CA ASP A 161 19.32 -14.25 1.42
C ASP A 161 20.29 -14.69 0.30
N LEU A 162 20.05 -14.27 -0.95
CA LEU A 162 20.96 -14.54 -2.07
C LEU A 162 22.35 -13.92 -1.81
N GLY A 163 23.39 -14.53 -2.36
CA GLY A 163 24.74 -13.97 -2.31
C GLY A 163 24.78 -12.53 -2.85
N ALA A 164 25.64 -11.68 -2.28
CA ALA A 164 25.66 -10.23 -2.52
C ALA A 164 25.61 -9.83 -4.01
N ASP A 165 26.35 -10.51 -4.87
CA ASP A 165 26.40 -10.22 -6.31
C ASP A 165 25.07 -10.47 -7.03
N ILE A 166 24.29 -11.46 -6.57
CA ILE A 166 22.99 -11.82 -7.13
C ILE A 166 21.93 -10.90 -6.51
N GLN A 167 22.02 -10.68 -5.21
CA GLN A 167 21.14 -9.79 -4.47
C GLN A 167 21.12 -8.38 -5.07
N ASP A 168 22.28 -7.82 -5.42
CA ASP A 168 22.40 -6.50 -6.05
C ASP A 168 21.65 -6.42 -7.38
N GLN A 169 21.60 -7.50 -8.15
CA GLN A 169 20.86 -7.52 -9.41
C GLN A 169 19.36 -7.59 -9.18
N PHE A 170 18.89 -8.38 -8.21
CA PHE A 170 17.50 -8.41 -7.83
C PHE A 170 17.07 -7.09 -7.20
N LYS A 171 17.94 -6.47 -6.42
CA LYS A 171 17.74 -5.13 -5.87
C LYS A 171 17.55 -4.10 -7.00
N GLN A 172 18.41 -4.11 -8.01
CA GLN A 172 18.28 -3.23 -9.16
C GLN A 172 17.00 -3.49 -9.95
N TRP A 173 16.64 -4.75 -10.17
CA TRP A 173 15.38 -5.10 -10.81
C TRP A 173 14.17 -4.61 -9.99
N SER A 174 14.18 -4.85 -8.67
CA SER A 174 13.13 -4.36 -7.78
C SER A 174 13.00 -2.84 -7.80
N THR A 175 14.13 -2.11 -7.79
CA THR A 175 14.15 -0.65 -7.88
C THR A 175 13.45 -0.14 -9.14
N PHE A 176 13.80 -0.68 -10.31
CA PHE A 176 13.17 -0.27 -11.57
C PHE A 176 11.69 -0.66 -11.64
N GLN A 177 11.35 -1.84 -11.12
CA GLN A 177 9.97 -2.30 -11.04
C GLN A 177 9.13 -1.42 -10.12
N THR A 178 9.71 -0.95 -9.01
CA THR A 178 9.07 -0.03 -8.07
C THR A 178 8.82 1.33 -8.72
N LEU A 179 9.82 1.90 -9.40
CA LEU A 179 9.68 3.14 -10.15
C LEU A 179 8.58 3.04 -11.22
N LEU A 180 8.52 1.93 -11.95
CA LEU A 180 7.45 1.67 -12.91
C LEU A 180 6.07 1.70 -12.24
N ILE A 181 5.91 1.03 -11.10
CA ILE A 181 4.65 0.98 -10.35
C ILE A 181 4.24 2.39 -9.87
N ILE A 182 5.20 3.18 -9.39
CA ILE A 182 4.95 4.57 -8.99
C ILE A 182 4.47 5.40 -10.18
N PHE A 183 5.17 5.35 -11.31
CA PHE A 183 4.78 6.11 -12.50
C PHE A 183 3.46 5.63 -13.10
N GLU A 184 3.14 4.34 -13.05
CA GLU A 184 1.81 3.82 -13.40
C GLU A 184 0.71 4.45 -12.54
N SER A 185 0.96 4.66 -11.25
CA SER A 185 -0.02 5.24 -10.32
C SER A 185 -0.23 6.75 -10.52
N ILE A 186 0.81 7.48 -10.93
CA ILE A 186 0.77 8.93 -11.15
C ILE A 186 0.15 9.27 -12.52
N GLN A 187 0.25 8.39 -13.50
CA GLN A 187 -0.16 8.59 -14.90
C GLN A 187 -1.64 8.96 -15.09
N VAL A 188 -2.50 8.73 -14.10
CA VAL A 188 -3.94 9.05 -14.18
C VAL A 188 -4.21 10.55 -14.39
N SER A 189 -3.21 11.43 -14.21
CA SER A 189 -3.35 12.89 -14.27
C SER A 189 -2.28 13.62 -15.08
N GLY A 190 -1.31 12.95 -15.71
CA GLY A 190 -0.14 13.61 -16.31
C GLY A 190 0.12 13.24 -17.77
N GLY A 191 0.69 14.18 -18.51
CA GLY A 191 0.98 14.08 -19.93
C GLY A 191 2.22 13.22 -20.29
N ASP A 192 2.78 13.47 -21.46
CA ASP A 192 3.78 12.65 -22.19
C ASP A 192 5.04 12.22 -21.41
N ILE A 193 5.51 13.05 -20.45
CA ILE A 193 6.74 12.76 -19.66
C ILE A 193 6.61 11.44 -18.86
N PHE A 194 5.45 11.17 -18.30
CA PHE A 194 5.24 9.93 -17.53
C PHE A 194 5.20 8.68 -18.43
N GLN A 195 4.77 8.84 -19.69
CA GLN A 195 4.80 7.75 -20.65
C GLN A 195 6.22 7.41 -21.11
N GLU A 196 7.06 8.44 -21.34
CA GLU A 196 8.47 8.25 -21.67
C GLU A 196 9.21 7.54 -20.52
N LYS A 197 9.02 7.98 -19.27
CA LYS A 197 9.59 7.35 -18.08
C LYS A 197 9.14 5.89 -17.93
N LYS A 198 7.86 5.62 -18.12
CA LYS A 198 7.34 4.25 -18.08
C LYS A 198 8.07 3.36 -19.09
N GLN A 199 8.22 3.80 -20.34
CA GLN A 199 8.88 3.03 -21.38
C GLN A 199 10.39 2.84 -21.11
N GLU A 200 11.03 3.84 -20.51
CA GLU A 200 12.41 3.75 -20.03
C GLU A 200 12.55 2.63 -18.98
N TYR A 201 11.71 2.65 -17.92
CA TYR A 201 11.77 1.65 -16.86
C TYR A 201 11.35 0.25 -17.33
N GLU A 202 10.41 0.10 -18.24
CA GLU A 202 10.09 -1.19 -18.87
C GLU A 202 11.33 -1.81 -19.57
N ASN A 203 12.12 -0.98 -20.26
CA ASN A 203 13.36 -1.43 -20.90
C ASN A 203 14.44 -1.81 -19.87
N LEU A 204 14.62 -1.00 -18.81
CA LEU A 204 15.58 -1.27 -17.74
C LEU A 204 15.23 -2.56 -16.98
N ILE A 205 13.94 -2.77 -16.69
CA ILE A 205 13.43 -4.00 -16.08
C ILE A 205 13.76 -5.20 -16.96
N ARG A 206 13.56 -5.12 -18.27
CA ARG A 206 13.87 -6.22 -19.20
C ARG A 206 15.35 -6.56 -19.16
N GLN A 207 16.23 -5.55 -19.11
CA GLN A 207 17.67 -5.77 -19.01
C GLN A 207 18.08 -6.39 -17.66
N ALA A 208 17.58 -5.83 -16.55
CA ALA A 208 17.86 -6.33 -15.21
C ALA A 208 17.39 -7.78 -15.05
N ARG A 209 16.16 -8.07 -15.48
CA ARG A 209 15.56 -9.40 -15.48
C ARG A 209 16.42 -10.44 -16.22
N ASN A 210 16.86 -10.12 -17.42
CA ASN A 210 17.70 -11.04 -18.20
C ASN A 210 19.02 -11.34 -17.51
N ARG A 211 19.64 -10.37 -16.83
CA ARG A 211 20.87 -10.58 -16.06
C ARG A 211 20.64 -11.46 -14.83
N SER A 212 19.58 -11.18 -14.08
CA SER A 212 19.26 -11.93 -12.85
C SER A 212 18.88 -13.39 -13.13
N SER A 213 18.10 -13.64 -14.19
CA SER A 213 17.68 -14.99 -14.57
C SER A 213 18.87 -15.87 -15.01
N LEU A 214 19.79 -15.30 -15.78
CA LEU A 214 20.98 -16.02 -16.25
C LEU A 214 21.91 -16.45 -15.10
N ARG A 215 22.01 -15.68 -14.03
CA ARG A 215 22.86 -16.02 -12.88
C ARG A 215 22.25 -17.07 -11.97
N LEU A 216 20.94 -17.01 -11.74
CA LEU A 216 20.26 -18.09 -11.01
C LEU A 216 20.40 -19.45 -11.69
N ASP A 217 20.46 -19.45 -13.04
CA ASP A 217 20.62 -20.68 -13.84
C ASP A 217 22.04 -21.21 -13.72
N GLN A 218 23.05 -20.33 -13.67
CA GLN A 218 24.46 -20.71 -13.56
C GLN A 218 24.85 -21.28 -12.19
N ASP A 219 24.22 -20.80 -11.11
CA ASP A 219 24.52 -21.28 -9.76
C ASP A 219 23.89 -22.65 -9.45
N GLN A 220 23.02 -23.17 -10.34
CA GLN A 220 22.43 -24.51 -10.22
C GLN A 220 23.25 -25.61 -10.93
N ASP A 221 24.15 -25.23 -11.81
CA ASP A 221 25.00 -26.17 -12.59
C ASP A 221 26.35 -26.44 -11.91
N GLY A 222 26.59 -26.00 -10.66
CA GLY A 222 27.81 -26.16 -9.88
C GLY A 222 28.04 -27.51 -9.25
#